data_8362e6fd0a75675093a95054b9bd1b55
#
_entry.id   8362e6fd0a75675093a95054b9bd1b55
#
_cell.length_a   1.000
_cell.length_b   1.000
_cell.length_c   1.000
_cell.angle_alpha   90.00
_cell.angle_beta   90.00
_cell.angle_gamma   90.00
#
_symmetry.space_group_name_H-M   'P 1'
#
loop_
_entity.id
_entity.type
_entity.pdbx_description
1 polymer ?
#
loop_
_entity_poly.entity_id
_entity_poly.type
_entity_poly.pdbx_seq_one_letter_code
_entity_poly.pdbx_strand_id
1 'polypeptide(L)'
;MDESGVYSSPIESRGRRFFTMLGTLVQGRVSLVGASVVASQLASTVAIRYGLVRRQFPIPGSDEEQVLMDYQTHQRRLVPHLANTYAMGFAQDELLELFHDVFIGNKDSEEERQDLETLAAALKPY
;
A
#
# COMPACT_ATOMS: atom_id res chain seq x y z
N MET A 1 -8.09 3.79 36.82
CA MET A 1 -7.57 3.86 38.17
C MET A 1 -8.72 4.20 39.06
N ASP A 2 -8.86 3.48 40.17
CA ASP A 2 -9.84 3.84 41.21
C ASP A 2 -9.30 4.98 42.13
N GLU A 3 -10.11 5.44 43.10
CA GLU A 3 -9.72 6.51 44.00
C GLU A 3 -8.52 6.18 44.89
N SER A 4 -8.17 4.89 45.02
CA SER A 4 -6.99 4.43 45.76
C SER A 4 -5.73 4.30 44.88
N GLY A 5 -5.82 4.67 43.61
CA GLY A 5 -4.72 4.58 42.64
C GLY A 5 -4.48 3.18 42.07
N VAL A 6 -5.35 2.21 42.34
CA VAL A 6 -5.25 0.85 41.81
C VAL A 6 -5.75 0.81 40.39
N TYR A 7 -4.93 0.26 39.51
CA TYR A 7 -5.27 0.04 38.09
C TYR A 7 -6.17 -1.20 37.94
N SER A 8 -7.33 -1.00 37.33
CA SER A 8 -8.22 -2.09 36.91
C SER A 8 -8.43 -2.08 35.40
N SER A 9 -8.62 -3.23 34.80
CA SER A 9 -8.90 -3.39 33.38
C SER A 9 -9.83 -4.58 33.17
N PRO A 10 -10.78 -4.50 32.23
CA PRO A 10 -11.59 -5.66 31.84
C PRO A 10 -10.76 -6.75 31.18
N ILE A 11 -9.55 -6.44 30.72
CA ILE A 11 -8.63 -7.42 30.14
C ILE A 11 -7.61 -7.81 31.22
N GLU A 12 -7.74 -9.00 31.80
CA GLU A 12 -6.89 -9.47 32.89
C GLU A 12 -5.42 -9.65 32.50
N SER A 13 -5.16 -10.23 31.32
CA SER A 13 -3.80 -10.48 30.83
C SER A 13 -3.08 -9.18 30.44
N ARG A 14 -1.89 -8.94 31.03
CA ARG A 14 -1.05 -7.79 30.68
C ARG A 14 -0.60 -7.80 29.23
N GLY A 15 -0.23 -8.97 28.71
CA GLY A 15 0.15 -9.16 27.32
C GLY A 15 -1.03 -8.83 26.37
N ARG A 16 -2.21 -9.36 26.67
CA ARG A 16 -3.40 -9.10 25.86
C ARG A 16 -3.77 -7.61 25.83
N ARG A 17 -3.66 -6.89 26.96
CA ARG A 17 -3.85 -5.44 27.00
C ARG A 17 -2.88 -4.70 26.06
N PHE A 18 -1.61 -5.08 26.11
CA PHE A 18 -0.58 -4.49 25.26
C PHE A 18 -0.88 -4.70 23.78
N PHE A 19 -1.17 -5.95 23.37
CA PHE A 19 -1.50 -6.26 21.98
C PHE A 19 -2.81 -5.63 21.51
N THR A 20 -3.83 -5.51 22.37
CA THR A 20 -5.06 -4.78 22.04
C THR A 20 -4.80 -3.30 21.76
N MET A 21 -3.90 -2.68 22.53
CA MET A 21 -3.48 -1.30 22.26
C MET A 21 -2.67 -1.17 20.95
N LEU A 22 -1.84 -2.17 20.63
CA LEU A 22 -1.09 -2.19 19.37
C LEU A 22 -1.99 -2.37 18.14
N GLY A 23 -3.16 -3.00 18.29
CA GLY A 23 -4.14 -3.15 17.22
C GLY A 23 -4.54 -1.82 16.56
N THR A 24 -4.48 -0.70 17.30
CA THR A 24 -4.71 0.65 16.74
C THR A 24 -3.67 1.05 15.68
N LEU A 25 -2.48 0.43 15.68
CA LEU A 25 -1.44 0.67 14.67
C LEU A 25 -1.79 0.09 13.29
N VAL A 26 -2.76 -0.83 13.23
CA VAL A 26 -3.23 -1.40 11.95
C VAL A 26 -3.78 -0.31 11.05
N GLN A 27 -4.54 0.65 11.58
CA GLN A 27 -5.06 1.79 10.82
C GLN A 27 -3.94 2.58 10.13
N GLY A 28 -2.86 2.83 10.87
CA GLY A 28 -1.68 3.52 10.32
C GLY A 28 -1.03 2.73 9.18
N ARG A 29 -0.94 1.40 9.31
CA ARG A 29 -0.38 0.53 8.25
C ARG A 29 -1.27 0.55 7.00
N VAL A 30 -2.58 0.39 7.15
CA VAL A 30 -3.55 0.46 6.04
C VAL A 30 -3.44 1.80 5.32
N SER A 31 -3.38 2.90 6.06
CA SER A 31 -3.25 4.25 5.50
C SER A 31 -1.93 4.44 4.73
N LEU A 32 -0.81 3.89 5.25
CA LEU A 32 0.49 3.97 4.59
C LEU A 32 0.53 3.17 3.28
N VAL A 33 -0.08 1.98 3.25
CA VAL A 33 -0.19 1.19 2.01
C VAL A 33 -0.97 1.99 0.97
N GLY A 34 -2.12 2.55 1.34
CA GLY A 34 -2.93 3.39 0.43
C GLY A 34 -2.17 4.60 -0.10
N ALA A 35 -1.46 5.32 0.77
CA ALA A 35 -0.64 6.45 0.36
C ALA A 35 0.48 6.04 -0.62
N SER A 36 1.12 4.90 -0.40
CA SER A 36 2.17 4.36 -1.29
C SER A 36 1.62 3.97 -2.65
N VAL A 37 0.44 3.34 -2.70
CA VAL A 37 -0.25 2.99 -3.96
C VAL A 37 -0.57 4.25 -4.76
N VAL A 38 -1.17 5.26 -4.14
CA VAL A 38 -1.50 6.54 -4.81
C VAL A 38 -0.25 7.24 -5.32
N ALA A 39 0.82 7.29 -4.53
CA ALA A 39 2.10 7.86 -4.94
C ALA A 39 2.69 7.11 -6.16
N SER A 40 2.62 5.78 -6.16
CA SER A 40 3.09 4.94 -7.27
C SER A 40 2.27 5.14 -8.54
N GLN A 41 0.94 5.26 -8.43
CA GLN A 41 0.02 5.57 -9.54
C GLN A 41 0.35 6.93 -10.16
N LEU A 42 0.57 7.94 -9.34
CA LEU A 42 0.91 9.28 -9.78
C LEU A 42 2.27 9.31 -10.49
N ALA A 43 3.29 8.71 -9.87
CA ALA A 43 4.64 8.62 -10.45
C ALA A 43 4.63 7.86 -11.78
N SER A 44 3.96 6.72 -11.86
CA SER A 44 3.82 5.94 -13.09
C SER A 44 3.10 6.73 -14.19
N THR A 45 2.03 7.44 -13.84
CA THR A 45 1.28 8.27 -14.78
C THR A 45 2.16 9.36 -15.38
N VAL A 46 2.92 10.08 -14.54
CA VAL A 46 3.83 11.15 -15.01
C VAL A 46 4.94 10.56 -15.88
N ALA A 47 5.58 9.48 -15.43
CA ALA A 47 6.71 8.88 -16.15
C ALA A 47 6.29 8.34 -17.53
N ILE A 48 5.15 7.65 -17.61
CA ILE A 48 4.65 7.10 -18.86
C ILE A 48 4.22 8.20 -19.81
N ARG A 49 3.43 9.18 -19.35
CA ARG A 49 2.99 10.31 -20.19
C ARG A 49 4.16 11.12 -20.71
N TYR A 50 5.17 11.37 -19.87
CA TYR A 50 6.40 12.02 -20.30
C TYR A 50 7.14 11.19 -21.34
N GLY A 51 7.30 9.89 -21.13
CA GLY A 51 7.96 8.98 -22.08
C GLY A 51 7.27 8.88 -23.43
N LEU A 52 5.95 9.11 -23.50
CA LEU A 52 5.17 9.09 -24.74
C LEU A 52 5.34 10.36 -25.58
N VAL A 53 5.73 11.48 -24.99
CA VAL A 53 5.88 12.77 -25.70
C VAL A 53 7.32 13.22 -25.83
N ARG A 54 8.20 12.84 -24.92
CA ARG A 54 9.60 13.21 -24.96
C ARG A 54 10.34 12.44 -26.04
N ARG A 55 11.07 13.18 -26.88
CA ARG A 55 11.96 12.63 -27.89
C ARG A 55 13.41 12.88 -27.49
N GLN A 56 14.29 11.97 -27.86
CA GLN A 56 15.74 12.08 -27.62
C GLN A 56 16.51 11.12 -28.52
N PHE A 57 17.62 11.61 -29.06
CA PHE A 57 18.49 10.97 -30.02
C PHE A 57 17.86 10.69 -31.37
N PRO A 58 18.55 11.06 -32.46
CA PRO A 58 18.04 10.85 -33.80
C PRO A 58 18.02 9.35 -34.16
N ILE A 59 17.04 9.00 -34.97
CA ILE A 59 16.96 7.68 -35.60
C ILE A 59 18.10 7.56 -36.62
N PRO A 60 18.81 6.42 -36.73
CA PRO A 60 19.86 6.25 -37.74
C PRO A 60 19.37 6.60 -39.14
N GLY A 61 20.02 7.57 -39.80
CA GLY A 61 19.67 8.04 -41.14
C GLY A 61 18.55 9.10 -41.20
N SER A 62 18.16 9.68 -40.07
CA SER A 62 17.17 10.77 -39.97
C SER A 62 17.63 11.79 -38.94
N ASP A 63 17.21 13.05 -39.11
CA ASP A 63 17.35 14.11 -38.11
C ASP A 63 16.22 14.09 -37.07
N GLU A 64 15.24 13.19 -37.21
CA GLU A 64 14.12 13.08 -36.30
C GLU A 64 14.50 12.29 -35.04
N GLU A 65 14.28 12.87 -33.87
CA GLU A 65 14.50 12.19 -32.58
C GLU A 65 13.42 11.16 -32.29
N GLN A 66 13.83 10.04 -31.70
CA GLN A 66 12.95 8.95 -31.32
C GLN A 66 12.23 9.24 -30.00
N VAL A 67 10.98 8.81 -29.89
CA VAL A 67 10.18 8.90 -28.65
C VAL A 67 10.80 8.00 -27.58
N LEU A 68 10.91 8.48 -26.35
CA LEU A 68 11.53 7.70 -25.26
C LEU A 68 10.84 6.35 -25.01
N MET A 69 9.53 6.30 -25.18
CA MET A 69 8.76 5.06 -24.97
C MET A 69 9.07 3.97 -26.02
N ASP A 70 9.64 4.32 -27.17
CA ASP A 70 10.04 3.33 -28.19
C ASP A 70 11.32 2.58 -27.85
N TYR A 71 12.09 3.08 -26.86
CA TYR A 71 13.28 2.39 -26.39
C TYR A 71 12.93 1.22 -25.47
N GLN A 72 13.26 0.02 -25.88
CA GLN A 72 13.01 -1.20 -25.09
C GLN A 72 13.63 -1.14 -23.68
N THR A 73 14.80 -0.52 -23.54
CA THR A 73 15.45 -0.34 -22.24
C THR A 73 14.61 0.54 -21.28
N HIS A 74 13.96 1.56 -21.83
CA HIS A 74 13.05 2.41 -21.07
C HIS A 74 11.77 1.66 -20.67
N GLN A 75 11.17 0.93 -21.61
CA GLN A 75 10.01 0.07 -21.34
C GLN A 75 10.31 -0.98 -20.27
N ARG A 76 11.45 -1.66 -20.34
CA ARG A 76 11.87 -2.67 -19.35
C ARG A 76 12.03 -2.11 -17.94
N ARG A 77 12.30 -0.82 -17.80
CA ARG A 77 12.33 -0.15 -16.49
C ARG A 77 10.95 0.24 -15.99
N LEU A 78 10.06 0.73 -16.85
CA LEU A 78 8.76 1.24 -16.44
C LEU A 78 7.68 0.16 -16.30
N VAL A 79 7.62 -0.81 -17.23
CA VAL A 79 6.54 -1.80 -17.27
C VAL A 79 6.46 -2.66 -15.99
N PRO A 80 7.57 -3.13 -15.38
CA PRO A 80 7.49 -3.87 -14.12
C PRO A 80 6.93 -3.03 -12.97
N HIS A 81 7.30 -1.75 -12.89
CA HIS A 81 6.76 -0.85 -11.86
C HIS A 81 5.28 -0.56 -12.07
N LEU A 82 4.85 -0.42 -13.32
CA LEU A 82 3.43 -0.28 -13.65
C LEU A 82 2.65 -1.54 -13.23
N ALA A 83 3.15 -2.73 -13.56
CA ALA A 83 2.52 -3.99 -13.15
C ALA A 83 2.42 -4.12 -11.62
N ASN A 84 3.49 -3.78 -10.90
CA ASN A 84 3.47 -3.75 -9.44
C ASN A 84 2.46 -2.74 -8.89
N THR A 85 2.34 -1.56 -9.51
CA THR A 85 1.36 -0.54 -9.10
C THR A 85 -0.08 -1.07 -9.19
N TYR A 86 -0.41 -1.82 -10.26
CA TYR A 86 -1.72 -2.47 -10.39
C TYR A 86 -1.91 -3.56 -9.33
N ALA A 87 -0.93 -4.44 -9.16
CA ALA A 87 -1.01 -5.53 -8.17
C ALA A 87 -1.20 -4.98 -6.76
N MET A 88 -0.45 -3.93 -6.39
CA MET A 88 -0.59 -3.27 -5.09
C MET A 88 -1.92 -2.53 -4.95
N GLY A 89 -2.48 -2.00 -6.04
CA GLY A 89 -3.81 -1.41 -6.04
C GLY A 89 -4.87 -2.42 -5.66
N PHE A 90 -4.89 -3.59 -6.29
CA PHE A 90 -5.82 -4.68 -5.96
C PHE A 90 -5.63 -5.19 -4.52
N ALA A 91 -4.39 -5.34 -4.08
CA ALA A 91 -4.11 -5.75 -2.70
C ALA A 91 -4.56 -4.69 -1.68
N GLN A 92 -4.47 -3.40 -2.01
CA GLN A 92 -4.98 -2.32 -1.18
C GLN A 92 -6.51 -2.33 -1.10
N ASP A 93 -7.21 -2.59 -2.19
CA ASP A 93 -8.67 -2.68 -2.20
C ASP A 93 -9.14 -3.84 -1.29
N GLU A 94 -8.53 -5.01 -1.39
CA GLU A 94 -8.79 -6.15 -0.50
C GLU A 94 -8.50 -5.82 0.97
N LEU A 95 -7.39 -5.15 1.23
CA LEU A 95 -7.02 -4.71 2.59
C LEU A 95 -8.05 -3.73 3.17
N LEU A 96 -8.58 -2.82 2.36
CA LEU A 96 -9.61 -1.86 2.78
C LEU A 96 -10.95 -2.54 3.06
N GLU A 97 -11.35 -3.51 2.24
CA GLU A 97 -12.56 -4.30 2.47
C GLU A 97 -12.46 -5.08 3.78
N LEU A 98 -11.34 -5.77 4.01
CA LEU A 98 -11.10 -6.49 5.25
C LEU A 98 -11.07 -5.56 6.46
N PHE A 99 -10.42 -4.40 6.33
CA PHE A 99 -10.39 -3.38 7.38
C PHE A 99 -11.80 -2.86 7.70
N HIS A 100 -12.62 -2.59 6.69
CA HIS A 100 -13.99 -2.16 6.86
C HIS A 100 -14.83 -3.23 7.56
N ASP A 101 -14.72 -4.48 7.14
CA ASP A 101 -15.46 -5.61 7.70
C ASP A 101 -15.14 -5.83 9.18
N VAL A 102 -13.87 -5.72 9.56
CA VAL A 102 -13.42 -5.91 10.96
C VAL A 102 -13.81 -4.74 11.87
N PHE A 103 -13.72 -3.50 11.40
CA PHE A 103 -13.92 -2.32 12.26
C PHE A 103 -15.34 -1.71 12.21
N ILE A 104 -16.07 -1.88 11.11
CA ILE A 104 -17.37 -1.25 10.88
C ILE A 104 -18.43 -2.32 10.61
N GLY A 105 -18.06 -3.45 10.04
CA GLY A 105 -18.92 -4.56 9.70
C GLY A 105 -19.19 -5.49 10.88
N ASN A 106 -19.82 -6.63 10.57
CA ASN A 106 -20.21 -7.63 11.56
C ASN A 106 -19.19 -8.78 11.71
N LYS A 107 -18.01 -8.63 11.12
CA LYS A 107 -16.95 -9.63 11.16
C LYS A 107 -15.91 -9.22 12.22
N ASP A 108 -16.14 -9.61 13.46
CA ASP A 108 -15.29 -9.25 14.60
C ASP A 108 -14.74 -10.52 15.29
N SER A 109 -14.33 -11.51 14.49
CA SER A 109 -13.66 -12.70 15.02
C SER A 109 -12.16 -12.41 15.24
N GLU A 110 -11.54 -13.15 16.15
CA GLU A 110 -10.08 -13.06 16.39
C GLU A 110 -9.29 -13.45 15.14
N GLU A 111 -9.78 -14.41 14.34
CA GLU A 111 -9.16 -14.86 13.10
C GLU A 111 -9.14 -13.74 12.04
N GLU A 112 -10.24 -13.07 11.81
CA GLU A 112 -10.35 -11.97 10.86
C GLU A 112 -9.48 -10.76 11.25
N ARG A 113 -9.38 -10.48 12.55
CA ARG A 113 -8.44 -9.46 13.05
C ARG A 113 -6.99 -9.83 12.79
N GLN A 114 -6.64 -11.11 12.98
CA GLN A 114 -5.29 -11.61 12.73
C GLN A 114 -4.94 -11.59 11.25
N ASP A 115 -5.89 -11.92 10.37
CA ASP A 115 -5.73 -11.84 8.92
C ASP A 115 -5.50 -10.40 8.47
N LEU A 116 -6.28 -9.45 8.98
CA LEU A 116 -6.08 -8.01 8.73
C LEU A 116 -4.69 -7.53 9.15
N GLU A 117 -4.26 -7.89 10.38
CA GLU A 117 -2.94 -7.51 10.88
C GLU A 117 -1.81 -8.11 10.03
N THR A 118 -1.98 -9.36 9.63
CA THR A 118 -1.01 -10.08 8.79
C THR A 118 -0.90 -9.46 7.41
N LEU A 119 -2.03 -9.20 6.75
CA LEU A 119 -2.07 -8.57 5.43
C LEU A 119 -1.51 -7.15 5.46
N ALA A 120 -1.92 -6.33 6.45
CA ALA A 120 -1.41 -4.98 6.62
C ALA A 120 0.09 -4.94 6.91
N ALA A 121 0.63 -5.93 7.62
CA ALA A 121 2.06 -6.05 7.88
C ALA A 121 2.83 -6.52 6.63
N ALA A 122 2.26 -7.44 5.86
CA ALA A 122 2.87 -7.97 4.63
C ALA A 122 2.97 -6.91 3.52
N LEU A 123 1.95 -6.04 3.39
CA LEU A 123 1.91 -5.02 2.34
C LEU A 123 2.70 -3.75 2.67
N LYS A 124 3.00 -3.49 3.94
CA LYS A 124 3.70 -2.27 4.37
C LYS A 124 5.08 -2.05 3.72
N PRO A 125 5.92 -3.07 3.44
CA PRO A 125 7.25 -2.89 2.85
C PRO A 125 7.24 -2.49 1.36
N TYR A 126 6.13 -2.63 0.67
CA TYR A 126 5.98 -2.33 -0.76
C TYR A 126 5.37 -0.95 -0.98
#